data_bb4de57d161ac8889cde82c5a783e355
#
_entry.id   bb4de57d161ac8889cde82c5a783e355
#
_cell.length_a   1.000
_cell.length_b   1.000
_cell.length_c   1.000
_cell.angle_alpha   90.00
_cell.angle_beta   90.00
_cell.angle_gamma   90.00
#
_symmetry.space_group_name_H-M   'P 1'
#
loop_
_entity.id
_entity.type
_entity.pdbx_description
1 polymer ?
#
loop_
_entity_poly.entity_id
_entity_poly.type
_entity_poly.pdbx_seq_one_letter_code
_entity_poly.pdbx_strand_id
1 'polypeptide(L)'
;AGFYFLLFLFFILKKRLSKWFLLVFVFAVFLFGITDILYKPTRIQNLLFFNNLGFSLKINELRGEGGSQLFYNKLTIGAKDFSSNYLKYFSPQFLVINGDENPRFGFPGISPITTVEYVFVFIGLYYLFKNKEKWCYLILLILLFSPISASLSWAGESVSRSAFIFIPIIIISAYGVINLLHKKSIFLYLILTTFYLILSFYSWDFYFS
;
A
#
# COMPACT_ATOMS: atom_id res chain seq x y z
N ALA A 1 1.64 -3.73 -13.82
CA ALA A 1 0.49 -4.65 -13.87
C ALA A 1 -0.68 -4.15 -13.02
N GLY A 2 -0.48 -3.77 -11.74
CA GLY A 2 -1.56 -3.33 -10.85
C GLY A 2 -2.38 -2.14 -11.33
N PHE A 3 -1.74 -1.10 -11.91
CA PHE A 3 -2.42 0.08 -12.42
C PHE A 3 -3.40 -0.26 -13.58
N TYR A 4 -3.00 -1.12 -14.49
CA TYR A 4 -3.87 -1.55 -15.59
C TYR A 4 -5.03 -2.41 -15.11
N PHE A 5 -4.82 -3.22 -14.05
CA PHE A 5 -5.88 -3.98 -13.40
C PHE A 5 -6.93 -3.06 -12.75
N LEU A 6 -6.50 -1.98 -12.14
CA LEU A 6 -7.38 -0.98 -11.51
C LEU A 6 -8.17 -0.15 -12.54
N LEU A 7 -7.51 0.28 -13.62
CA LEU A 7 -8.19 0.89 -14.76
C LEU A 7 -9.24 -0.06 -15.35
N PHE A 8 -8.91 -1.32 -15.49
CA PHE A 8 -9.80 -2.37 -15.96
C PHE A 8 -11.02 -2.56 -15.04
N LEU A 9 -10.82 -2.64 -13.73
CA LEU A 9 -11.90 -2.68 -12.74
C LEU A 9 -12.81 -1.45 -12.83
N PHE A 10 -12.24 -0.26 -12.98
CA PHE A 10 -12.97 0.99 -13.14
C PHE A 10 -13.87 0.98 -14.39
N PHE A 11 -13.36 0.48 -15.50
CA PHE A 11 -14.14 0.37 -16.74
C PHE A 11 -15.21 -0.72 -16.69
N ILE A 12 -14.97 -1.86 -16.00
CA ILE A 12 -15.99 -2.88 -15.74
C ILE A 12 -17.14 -2.29 -14.92
N LEU A 13 -16.83 -1.59 -13.82
CA LEU A 13 -17.82 -0.99 -12.94
C LEU A 13 -18.68 0.06 -13.66
N LYS A 14 -18.15 0.72 -14.69
CA LYS A 14 -18.91 1.64 -15.55
C LYS A 14 -19.69 0.97 -16.68
N LYS A 15 -19.73 -0.36 -16.79
CA LYS A 15 -20.41 -1.11 -17.86
C LYS A 15 -20.07 -0.64 -19.30
N ARG A 16 -18.91 0.00 -19.51
CA ARG A 16 -18.52 0.55 -20.82
C ARG A 16 -17.60 -0.37 -21.64
N LEU A 17 -17.16 -1.51 -21.06
CA LEU A 17 -16.29 -2.43 -21.78
C LEU A 17 -17.08 -3.52 -22.48
N SER A 18 -16.73 -3.77 -23.73
CA SER A 18 -17.22 -4.92 -24.46
C SER A 18 -16.66 -6.21 -23.84
N LYS A 19 -17.44 -7.32 -23.88
CA LYS A 19 -17.00 -8.64 -23.40
C LYS A 19 -15.68 -9.10 -24.04
N TRP A 20 -15.42 -8.69 -25.27
CA TRP A 20 -14.20 -8.99 -26.02
C TRP A 20 -12.96 -8.32 -25.41
N PHE A 21 -13.07 -7.08 -24.95
CA PHE A 21 -11.95 -6.39 -24.31
C PHE A 21 -11.58 -7.07 -22.97
N LEU A 22 -12.58 -7.57 -22.25
CA LEU A 22 -12.39 -8.32 -21.01
C LEU A 22 -11.63 -9.62 -21.29
N LEU A 23 -12.00 -10.36 -22.33
CA LEU A 23 -11.33 -11.58 -22.75
C LEU A 23 -9.88 -11.33 -23.16
N VAL A 24 -9.63 -10.31 -23.97
CA VAL A 24 -8.25 -9.93 -24.40
C VAL A 24 -7.40 -9.53 -23.21
N PHE A 25 -7.95 -8.79 -22.26
CA PHE A 25 -7.21 -8.39 -21.06
C PHE A 25 -6.89 -9.58 -20.16
N VAL A 26 -7.84 -10.46 -19.87
CA VAL A 26 -7.62 -11.69 -19.09
C VAL A 26 -6.58 -12.57 -19.77
N PHE A 27 -6.66 -12.71 -21.10
CA PHE A 27 -5.70 -13.47 -21.89
C PHE A 27 -4.30 -12.86 -21.85
N ALA A 28 -4.17 -11.52 -21.93
CA ALA A 28 -2.89 -10.84 -21.80
C ALA A 28 -2.27 -11.03 -20.40
N VAL A 29 -3.08 -10.89 -19.33
CA VAL A 29 -2.60 -11.14 -17.94
C VAL A 29 -2.17 -12.60 -17.77
N PHE A 30 -2.91 -13.54 -18.35
CA PHE A 30 -2.58 -14.96 -18.32
C PHE A 30 -1.28 -15.27 -19.06
N LEU A 31 -1.08 -14.68 -20.26
CA LEU A 31 0.18 -14.79 -21.00
C LEU A 31 1.37 -14.23 -20.24
N PHE A 32 1.22 -13.05 -19.61
CA PHE A 32 2.27 -12.49 -18.76
C PHE A 32 2.57 -13.41 -17.55
N GLY A 33 1.55 -13.97 -16.93
CA GLY A 33 1.74 -14.93 -15.84
C GLY A 33 2.48 -16.20 -16.29
N ILE A 34 2.15 -16.73 -17.46
CA ILE A 34 2.84 -17.91 -18.03
C ILE A 34 4.30 -17.60 -18.36
N THR A 35 4.58 -16.45 -18.99
CA THR A 35 5.97 -16.07 -19.29
C THR A 35 6.80 -15.94 -18.03
N ASP A 36 6.26 -15.34 -16.97
CA ASP A 36 6.94 -15.24 -15.67
C ASP A 36 7.21 -16.61 -15.04
N ILE A 37 6.31 -17.59 -15.21
CA ILE A 37 6.49 -18.94 -14.70
C ILE A 37 7.53 -19.72 -15.52
N LEU A 38 7.50 -19.59 -16.84
CA LEU A 38 8.38 -20.36 -17.76
C LEU A 38 9.83 -19.86 -17.73
N TYR A 39 10.04 -18.53 -17.60
CA TYR A 39 11.39 -17.94 -17.60
C TYR A 39 12.11 -17.97 -16.25
N LYS A 40 11.66 -18.80 -15.30
CA LYS A 40 12.24 -18.97 -13.94
C LYS A 40 12.41 -17.61 -13.24
N PRO A 41 11.40 -17.10 -12.63
CA PRO A 41 11.44 -15.84 -11.88
C PRO A 41 12.23 -16.01 -10.58
N THR A 42 13.55 -16.22 -10.70
CA THR A 42 14.45 -16.38 -9.55
C THR A 42 14.34 -15.20 -8.58
N ARG A 43 14.10 -14.00 -9.10
CA ARG A 43 13.98 -12.80 -8.28
C ARG A 43 12.69 -12.76 -7.46
N ILE A 44 11.54 -13.09 -8.06
CA ILE A 44 10.25 -13.13 -7.34
C ILE A 44 10.26 -14.23 -6.31
N GLN A 45 10.72 -15.44 -6.67
CA GLN A 45 10.81 -16.56 -5.74
C GLN A 45 11.72 -16.25 -4.55
N ASN A 46 12.85 -15.58 -4.79
CA ASN A 46 13.77 -15.19 -3.73
C ASN A 46 13.24 -14.03 -2.84
N LEU A 47 12.30 -13.24 -3.33
CA LEU A 47 11.69 -12.16 -2.54
C LEU A 47 10.53 -12.64 -1.67
N LEU A 48 9.88 -13.75 -2.01
CA LEU A 48 8.76 -14.27 -1.24
C LEU A 48 9.25 -14.84 0.10
N PHE A 49 8.64 -14.40 1.19
CA PHE A 49 9.03 -14.83 2.53
C PHE A 49 8.84 -16.35 2.74
N PHE A 50 7.91 -17.00 2.06
CA PHE A 50 7.68 -18.44 2.11
C PHE A 50 8.88 -19.27 1.63
N ASN A 51 9.71 -18.73 0.74
CA ASN A 51 10.87 -19.39 0.17
C ASN A 51 12.16 -19.07 0.93
N ASN A 52 12.10 -18.17 1.90
CA ASN A 52 13.24 -17.82 2.72
C ASN A 52 13.58 -18.97 3.69
N LEU A 53 14.87 -19.31 3.76
CA LEU A 53 15.37 -20.33 4.70
C LEU A 53 15.00 -19.97 6.15
N GLY A 54 15.08 -18.70 6.53
CA GLY A 54 14.71 -18.22 7.86
C GLY A 54 13.26 -18.52 8.24
N PHE A 55 12.33 -18.48 7.27
CA PHE A 55 10.94 -18.86 7.50
C PHE A 55 10.78 -20.35 7.84
N SER A 56 11.51 -21.21 7.14
CA SER A 56 11.50 -22.66 7.42
C SER A 56 12.16 -22.99 8.76
N LEU A 57 13.26 -22.31 9.11
CA LEU A 57 13.92 -22.46 10.42
C LEU A 57 13.02 -22.02 11.56
N LYS A 58 12.36 -20.88 11.44
CA LYS A 58 11.36 -20.37 12.42
C LYS A 58 10.25 -21.41 12.70
N ILE A 59 9.73 -22.06 11.66
CA ILE A 59 8.70 -23.09 11.82
C ILE A 59 9.25 -24.32 12.56
N ASN A 60 10.46 -24.73 12.24
CA ASN A 60 11.09 -25.90 12.88
C ASN A 60 11.41 -25.62 14.35
N GLU A 61 11.86 -24.40 14.68
CA GLU A 61 12.12 -23.95 16.05
C GLU A 61 10.83 -23.98 16.88
N LEU A 62 9.76 -23.35 16.39
CA LEU A 62 8.46 -23.34 17.07
C LEU A 62 7.87 -24.74 17.28
N ARG A 63 8.15 -25.69 16.39
CA ARG A 63 7.77 -27.10 16.57
C ARG A 63 8.65 -27.80 17.60
N GLY A 64 9.93 -27.48 17.63
CA GLY A 64 10.90 -28.02 18.60
C GLY A 64 10.59 -27.61 20.03
N GLU A 65 10.00 -26.42 20.23
CA GLU A 65 9.53 -25.93 21.52
C GLU A 65 8.21 -26.59 22.01
N GLY A 66 7.74 -27.64 21.35
CA GLY A 66 6.52 -28.37 21.73
C GLY A 66 5.25 -27.90 21.01
N GLY A 67 5.39 -27.11 19.99
CA GLY A 67 4.26 -26.62 19.18
C GLY A 67 3.61 -27.72 18.33
N SER A 68 2.27 -27.82 18.41
CA SER A 68 1.51 -28.76 17.57
C SER A 68 1.66 -28.46 16.08
N GLN A 69 1.88 -29.47 15.25
CA GLN A 69 1.99 -29.33 13.79
C GLN A 69 0.76 -28.72 13.14
N LEU A 70 -0.42 -28.85 13.77
CA LEU A 70 -1.67 -28.24 13.28
C LEU A 70 -1.62 -26.72 13.32
N PHE A 71 -1.00 -26.13 14.35
CA PHE A 71 -0.91 -24.69 14.53
C PHE A 71 0.39 -24.10 13.98
N TYR A 72 1.48 -24.86 13.98
CA TYR A 72 2.79 -24.42 13.52
C TYR A 72 3.14 -25.05 12.16
N ASN A 73 2.37 -24.66 11.14
CA ASN A 73 2.62 -25.06 9.76
C ASN A 73 2.87 -23.85 8.86
N LYS A 74 3.32 -24.09 7.62
CA LYS A 74 3.64 -23.03 6.66
C LYS A 74 2.45 -22.11 6.37
N LEU A 75 1.22 -22.63 6.42
CA LEU A 75 0.01 -21.85 6.14
C LEU A 75 -0.34 -20.91 7.29
N THR A 76 -0.39 -21.43 8.53
CA THR A 76 -0.80 -20.63 9.69
C THR A 76 0.23 -19.57 10.04
N ILE A 77 1.52 -19.92 10.08
CA ILE A 77 2.60 -18.97 10.34
C ILE A 77 2.72 -18.01 9.17
N GLY A 78 2.60 -18.49 7.93
CA GLY A 78 2.60 -17.63 6.75
C GLY A 78 1.46 -16.63 6.73
N ALA A 79 0.25 -17.04 7.07
CA ALA A 79 -0.90 -16.13 7.18
C ALA A 79 -0.70 -15.09 8.30
N LYS A 80 -0.14 -15.52 9.45
CA LYS A 80 0.19 -14.61 10.56
C LYS A 80 1.25 -13.60 10.15
N ASP A 81 2.35 -14.02 9.56
CA ASP A 81 3.45 -13.14 9.13
C ASP A 81 2.98 -12.19 8.01
N PHE A 82 2.22 -12.70 7.04
CA PHE A 82 1.60 -11.87 6.00
C PHE A 82 0.68 -10.80 6.60
N SER A 83 -0.23 -11.20 7.50
CA SER A 83 -1.16 -10.25 8.12
C SER A 83 -0.42 -9.20 8.95
N SER A 84 0.60 -9.60 9.70
CA SER A 84 1.46 -8.68 10.44
C SER A 84 2.14 -7.68 9.51
N ASN A 85 2.80 -8.16 8.44
CA ASN A 85 3.47 -7.31 7.46
C ASN A 85 2.48 -6.40 6.73
N TYR A 86 1.30 -6.91 6.39
CA TYR A 86 0.26 -6.13 5.73
C TYR A 86 -0.24 -4.97 6.62
N LEU A 87 -0.52 -5.24 7.90
CA LEU A 87 -0.99 -4.21 8.83
C LEU A 87 0.06 -3.14 9.12
N LYS A 88 1.33 -3.49 9.08
CA LYS A 88 2.44 -2.54 9.25
C LYS A 88 2.42 -1.41 8.22
N TYR A 89 2.01 -1.67 6.98
CA TYR A 89 1.89 -0.64 5.94
C TYR A 89 0.82 0.42 6.25
N PHE A 90 -0.11 0.14 7.15
CA PHE A 90 -1.11 1.10 7.62
C PHE A 90 -0.74 1.72 8.98
N SER A 91 0.36 1.27 9.58
CA SER A 91 0.75 1.76 10.89
C SER A 91 1.20 3.23 10.82
N PRO A 92 0.91 4.03 11.87
CA PRO A 92 1.44 5.39 11.98
C PRO A 92 2.97 5.40 11.97
N GLN A 93 3.58 4.34 12.48
CA GLN A 93 5.03 4.21 12.53
C GLN A 93 5.66 4.20 11.16
N PHE A 94 5.11 3.43 10.22
CA PHE A 94 5.58 3.39 8.82
C PHE A 94 5.18 4.66 8.06
N LEU A 95 3.92 5.10 8.18
CA LEU A 95 3.39 6.19 7.36
C LEU A 95 3.87 7.57 7.78
N VAL A 96 4.03 7.80 9.12
CA VAL A 96 4.19 9.16 9.67
C VAL A 96 5.48 9.36 10.45
N ILE A 97 6.09 8.28 11.00
CA ILE A 97 7.24 8.43 11.91
C ILE A 97 8.55 8.01 11.24
N ASN A 98 8.68 6.73 10.88
CA ASN A 98 9.95 6.17 10.45
C ASN A 98 10.13 6.10 8.93
N GLY A 99 9.04 5.86 8.18
CA GLY A 99 9.14 5.58 6.75
C GLY A 99 9.85 4.25 6.46
N ASP A 100 10.73 4.28 5.47
CA ASP A 100 11.56 3.12 5.07
C ASP A 100 12.83 3.09 5.92
N GLU A 101 13.03 2.02 6.67
CA GLU A 101 14.25 1.85 7.50
C GLU A 101 15.50 1.55 6.66
N ASN A 102 15.31 1.12 5.41
CA ASN A 102 16.41 0.75 4.54
C ASN A 102 16.87 1.95 3.71
N PRO A 103 18.11 2.47 3.92
CA PRO A 103 18.62 3.64 3.21
C PRO A 103 18.75 3.45 1.69
N ARG A 104 18.60 2.22 1.22
CA ARG A 104 18.62 1.90 -0.23
C ARG A 104 17.32 2.24 -0.94
N PHE A 105 16.20 2.31 -0.24
CA PHE A 105 14.85 2.49 -0.80
C PHE A 105 14.11 3.71 -0.25
N GLY A 106 14.66 4.35 0.76
CA GLY A 106 14.12 5.53 1.41
C GLY A 106 15.17 6.22 2.26
N PHE A 107 14.81 7.31 2.89
CA PHE A 107 15.66 7.99 3.86
C PHE A 107 15.19 7.63 5.26
N PRO A 108 16.02 6.97 6.08
CA PRO A 108 15.68 6.65 7.45
C PRO A 108 15.28 7.92 8.22
N GLY A 109 14.14 7.86 8.90
CA GLY A 109 13.64 9.00 9.67
C GLY A 109 12.81 10.02 8.88
N ILE A 110 12.65 9.83 7.56
CA ILE A 110 11.70 10.61 6.76
C ILE A 110 10.44 9.80 6.49
N SER A 111 9.33 10.29 7.00
CA SER A 111 8.03 9.68 6.77
C SER A 111 7.50 10.00 5.37
N PRO A 112 6.85 9.02 4.70
CA PRO A 112 6.29 9.22 3.36
C PRO A 112 5.07 10.15 3.33
N ILE A 113 4.38 10.34 4.45
CA ILE A 113 3.29 11.30 4.60
C ILE A 113 3.48 12.12 5.88
N THR A 114 3.00 13.35 5.86
CA THR A 114 3.05 14.23 7.03
C THR A 114 1.96 13.87 8.04
N THR A 115 2.18 14.21 9.31
CA THR A 115 1.17 14.05 10.38
C THR A 115 -0.15 14.74 10.03
N VAL A 116 -0.07 15.89 9.37
CA VAL A 116 -1.25 16.66 8.94
C VAL A 116 -2.05 15.89 7.88
N GLU A 117 -1.37 15.35 6.87
CA GLU A 117 -2.02 14.51 5.85
C GLU A 117 -2.67 13.29 6.48
N TYR A 118 -1.99 12.64 7.43
CA TYR A 118 -2.53 11.48 8.13
C TYR A 118 -3.84 11.79 8.86
N VAL A 119 -3.93 12.94 9.55
CA VAL A 119 -5.18 13.39 10.17
C VAL A 119 -6.28 13.62 9.11
N PHE A 120 -5.92 14.25 7.98
CA PHE A 120 -6.87 14.48 6.90
C PHE A 120 -7.34 13.20 6.21
N VAL A 121 -6.56 12.12 6.26
CA VAL A 121 -7.03 10.80 5.80
C VAL A 121 -8.24 10.33 6.59
N PHE A 122 -8.23 10.44 7.92
CA PHE A 122 -9.39 10.07 8.74
C PHE A 122 -10.60 10.95 8.48
N ILE A 123 -10.39 12.25 8.34
CA ILE A 123 -11.45 13.20 7.99
C ILE A 123 -12.02 12.87 6.60
N GLY A 124 -11.15 12.56 5.64
CA GLY A 124 -11.52 12.18 4.30
C GLY A 124 -12.32 10.88 4.25
N LEU A 125 -11.90 9.85 4.97
CA LEU A 125 -12.64 8.60 5.11
C LEU A 125 -14.04 8.85 5.69
N TYR A 126 -14.14 9.66 6.76
CA TYR A 126 -15.43 10.01 7.34
C TYR A 126 -16.38 10.64 6.29
N TYR A 127 -15.90 11.64 5.52
CA TYR A 127 -16.73 12.26 4.50
C TYR A 127 -17.03 11.34 3.31
N LEU A 128 -16.13 10.46 2.93
CA LEU A 128 -16.36 9.46 1.90
C LEU A 128 -17.54 8.53 2.25
N PHE A 129 -17.56 8.04 3.47
CA PHE A 129 -18.66 7.18 3.94
C PHE A 129 -19.96 7.97 4.13
N LYS A 130 -19.87 9.20 4.66
CA LYS A 130 -21.03 10.06 4.89
C LYS A 130 -21.73 10.46 3.59
N ASN A 131 -20.97 10.84 2.58
CA ASN A 131 -21.49 11.34 1.31
C ASN A 131 -21.87 10.18 0.35
N LYS A 132 -21.57 8.92 0.68
CA LYS A 132 -21.85 7.72 -0.11
C LYS A 132 -21.37 7.84 -1.56
N GLU A 133 -20.18 8.41 -1.77
CA GLU A 133 -19.62 8.62 -3.08
C GLU A 133 -19.37 7.27 -3.79
N LYS A 134 -19.83 7.15 -5.03
CA LYS A 134 -19.72 5.89 -5.81
C LYS A 134 -18.27 5.45 -6.05
N TRP A 135 -17.34 6.41 -6.11
CA TRP A 135 -15.92 6.15 -6.31
C TRP A 135 -15.18 5.77 -5.00
N CYS A 136 -15.86 5.90 -3.84
CA CYS A 136 -15.34 5.49 -2.54
C CYS A 136 -14.87 4.03 -2.56
N TYR A 137 -15.70 3.12 -3.09
CA TYR A 137 -15.34 1.69 -3.15
C TYR A 137 -14.08 1.43 -3.98
N LEU A 138 -13.89 2.16 -5.08
CA LEU A 138 -12.71 2.02 -5.92
C LEU A 138 -11.44 2.44 -5.16
N ILE A 139 -11.48 3.59 -4.49
CA ILE A 139 -10.34 4.10 -3.72
C ILE A 139 -10.01 3.19 -2.56
N LEU A 140 -11.02 2.70 -1.83
CA LEU A 140 -10.82 1.74 -0.75
C LEU A 140 -10.25 0.41 -1.26
N LEU A 141 -10.70 -0.08 -2.41
CA LEU A 141 -10.11 -1.25 -3.04
C LEU A 141 -8.64 -1.02 -3.37
N ILE A 142 -8.29 0.11 -3.99
CA ILE A 142 -6.89 0.45 -4.27
C ILE A 142 -6.08 0.49 -2.98
N LEU A 143 -6.60 1.14 -1.94
CA LEU A 143 -5.94 1.25 -0.64
C LEU A 143 -5.66 -0.12 -0.03
N LEU A 144 -6.64 -1.02 -0.05
CA LEU A 144 -6.52 -2.36 0.53
C LEU A 144 -5.65 -3.30 -0.31
N PHE A 145 -5.71 -3.23 -1.64
CA PHE A 145 -4.95 -4.15 -2.49
C PHE A 145 -3.49 -3.72 -2.71
N SER A 146 -3.18 -2.43 -2.59
CA SER A 146 -1.84 -1.92 -2.89
C SER A 146 -0.71 -2.52 -2.05
N PRO A 147 -0.82 -2.76 -0.72
CA PRO A 147 0.28 -3.29 0.08
C PRO A 147 0.42 -4.81 0.00
N ILE A 148 -0.50 -5.54 -0.67
CA ILE A 148 -0.47 -7.01 -0.71
C ILE A 148 0.86 -7.53 -1.28
N SER A 149 1.29 -6.98 -2.42
CA SER A 149 2.54 -7.42 -3.06
C SER A 149 3.79 -7.12 -2.21
N ALA A 150 3.77 -5.99 -1.51
CA ALA A 150 4.85 -5.60 -0.63
C ALA A 150 4.91 -6.46 0.64
N SER A 151 3.74 -6.85 1.18
CA SER A 151 3.60 -7.69 2.37
C SER A 151 4.07 -9.13 2.17
N LEU A 152 4.12 -9.61 0.93
CA LEU A 152 4.65 -10.91 0.57
C LEU A 152 6.19 -10.96 0.57
N SER A 153 6.86 -9.82 0.67
CA SER A 153 8.32 -9.75 0.67
C SER A 153 8.90 -9.99 2.06
N TRP A 154 9.96 -10.77 2.14
CA TRP A 154 10.72 -10.99 3.38
C TRP A 154 11.58 -9.78 3.79
N ALA A 155 11.86 -8.87 2.87
CA ALA A 155 12.84 -7.79 3.06
C ALA A 155 12.29 -6.59 3.88
N GLY A 156 11.26 -6.79 4.68
CA GLY A 156 10.68 -5.75 5.55
C GLY A 156 9.81 -4.72 4.81
N GLU A 157 9.46 -3.66 5.50
CA GLU A 157 8.68 -2.55 4.97
C GLU A 157 9.49 -1.78 3.93
N SER A 158 8.83 -1.32 2.87
CA SER A 158 9.48 -0.53 1.83
C SER A 158 8.51 0.41 1.14
N VAL A 159 8.86 1.70 1.13
CA VAL A 159 8.10 2.76 0.46
C VAL A 159 8.02 2.49 -1.04
N SER A 160 9.12 2.09 -1.67
CA SER A 160 9.16 1.85 -3.11
C SER A 160 8.28 0.69 -3.55
N ARG A 161 8.17 -0.38 -2.76
CA ARG A 161 7.31 -1.54 -3.05
C ARG A 161 5.84 -1.29 -2.77
N SER A 162 5.54 -0.43 -1.82
CA SER A 162 4.19 -0.02 -1.44
C SER A 162 3.74 1.30 -2.06
N ALA A 163 4.49 1.85 -3.01
CA ALA A 163 4.24 3.19 -3.58
C ALA A 163 2.78 3.44 -4.02
N PHE A 164 2.09 2.41 -4.48
CA PHE A 164 0.68 2.53 -4.88
C PHE A 164 -0.28 2.84 -3.71
N ILE A 165 0.10 2.64 -2.44
CA ILE A 165 -0.74 2.95 -1.28
C ILE A 165 -0.88 4.47 -1.10
N PHE A 166 0.13 5.25 -1.52
CA PHE A 166 0.12 6.69 -1.35
C PHE A 166 -0.89 7.39 -2.26
N ILE A 167 -1.20 6.80 -3.43
CA ILE A 167 -2.21 7.37 -4.35
C ILE A 167 -3.58 7.51 -3.67
N PRO A 168 -4.21 6.44 -3.14
CA PRO A 168 -5.47 6.58 -2.44
C PRO A 168 -5.37 7.40 -1.16
N ILE A 169 -4.26 7.34 -0.42
CA ILE A 169 -4.04 8.15 0.79
C ILE A 169 -4.11 9.63 0.46
N ILE A 170 -3.38 10.09 -0.57
CA ILE A 170 -3.38 11.50 -1.01
C ILE A 170 -4.78 11.94 -1.46
N ILE A 171 -5.47 11.09 -2.25
CA ILE A 171 -6.83 11.42 -2.72
C ILE A 171 -7.81 11.55 -1.55
N ILE A 172 -7.74 10.62 -0.58
CA ILE A 172 -8.60 10.63 0.61
C ILE A 172 -8.31 11.86 1.47
N SER A 173 -7.03 12.16 1.70
CA SER A 173 -6.59 13.35 2.44
C SER A 173 -7.08 14.64 1.79
N ALA A 174 -6.87 14.78 0.48
CA ALA A 174 -7.35 15.96 -0.29
C ALA A 174 -8.88 16.10 -0.21
N TYR A 175 -9.62 14.99 -0.31
CA TYR A 175 -11.07 14.99 -0.14
C TYR A 175 -11.49 15.44 1.27
N GLY A 176 -10.73 15.03 2.30
CA GLY A 176 -10.91 15.48 3.68
C GLY A 176 -10.74 16.98 3.82
N VAL A 177 -9.67 17.53 3.25
CA VAL A 177 -9.41 18.99 3.23
C VAL A 177 -10.55 19.74 2.54
N ILE A 178 -10.94 19.33 1.34
CA ILE A 178 -11.99 20.00 0.55
C ILE A 178 -13.31 20.03 1.32
N ASN A 179 -13.75 18.90 1.89
CA ASN A 179 -15.03 18.84 2.59
C ASN A 179 -15.02 19.58 3.93
N LEU A 180 -13.89 19.58 4.63
CA LEU A 180 -13.76 20.33 5.89
C LEU A 180 -13.81 21.85 5.63
N LEU A 181 -13.21 22.29 4.53
CA LEU A 181 -13.04 23.71 4.21
C LEU A 181 -14.15 24.29 3.33
N HIS A 182 -15.04 23.46 2.81
CA HIS A 182 -16.06 23.85 1.81
C HIS A 182 -16.93 25.06 2.17
N LYS A 183 -16.98 25.46 3.44
CA LYS A 183 -17.70 26.63 3.93
C LYS A 183 -16.81 27.66 4.62
N LYS A 184 -15.48 27.53 4.55
CA LYS A 184 -14.56 28.38 5.32
C LYS A 184 -13.74 29.27 4.41
N SER A 185 -13.31 30.41 4.98
CA SER A 185 -12.58 31.48 4.31
C SER A 185 -11.37 30.99 3.51
N ILE A 186 -11.15 31.64 2.36
CA ILE A 186 -9.94 31.53 1.51
C ILE A 186 -8.63 31.64 2.33
N PHE A 187 -8.71 32.38 3.44
CA PHE A 187 -7.60 32.56 4.38
C PHE A 187 -7.13 31.24 5.01
N LEU A 188 -8.03 30.29 5.31
CA LEU A 188 -7.68 28.99 5.87
C LEU A 188 -6.99 28.08 4.83
N TYR A 189 -7.37 28.20 3.56
CA TYR A 189 -6.66 27.52 2.48
C TYR A 189 -5.22 28.04 2.33
N LEU A 190 -5.03 29.36 2.40
CA LEU A 190 -3.72 29.99 2.33
C LEU A 190 -2.82 29.55 3.51
N ILE A 191 -3.36 29.50 4.73
CA ILE A 191 -2.60 29.02 5.90
C ILE A 191 -2.17 27.56 5.71
N LEU A 192 -3.07 26.68 5.28
CA LEU A 192 -2.74 25.26 5.07
C LEU A 192 -1.73 25.06 3.93
N THR A 193 -1.84 25.79 2.84
CA THR A 193 -0.89 25.72 1.72
C THR A 193 0.48 26.24 2.12
N THR A 194 0.57 27.36 2.84
CA THR A 194 1.86 27.90 3.32
C THR A 194 2.50 26.97 4.33
N PHE A 195 1.73 26.41 5.24
CA PHE A 195 2.23 25.42 6.20
C PHE A 195 2.77 24.16 5.50
N TYR A 196 2.06 23.66 4.50
CA TYR A 196 2.48 22.51 3.71
C TYR A 196 3.77 22.80 2.91
N LEU A 197 3.89 23.99 2.33
CA LEU A 197 5.10 24.43 1.64
C LEU A 197 6.30 24.48 2.60
N ILE A 198 6.13 25.02 3.82
CA ILE A 198 7.20 25.06 4.82
C ILE A 198 7.66 23.64 5.19
N LEU A 199 6.73 22.70 5.41
CA LEU A 199 7.07 21.30 5.68
C LEU A 199 7.80 20.65 4.50
N SER A 200 7.40 20.95 3.28
CA SER A 200 8.05 20.42 2.07
C SER A 200 9.47 20.96 1.92
N PHE A 201 9.69 22.24 2.20
CA PHE A 201 11.04 22.85 2.20
C PHE A 201 11.93 22.26 3.29
N TYR A 202 11.39 22.03 4.48
CA TYR A 202 12.14 21.36 5.56
C TYR A 202 12.55 19.94 5.18
N SER A 203 11.67 19.18 4.57
CA SER A 203 11.99 17.83 4.06
C SER A 203 13.03 17.89 2.95
N TRP A 204 12.96 18.90 2.05
CA TRP A 204 13.92 19.08 0.98
C TRP A 204 15.32 19.40 1.50
N ASP A 205 15.44 20.28 2.47
CA ASP A 205 16.72 20.65 3.08
C ASP A 205 17.42 19.42 3.68
N PHE A 206 16.63 18.56 4.34
CA PHE A 206 17.14 17.30 4.88
C PHE A 206 17.60 16.30 3.79
N TYR A 207 17.02 16.36 2.58
CA TYR A 207 17.42 15.49 1.46
C TYR A 207 18.76 15.90 0.83
N PHE A 208 19.14 17.17 0.92
CA PHE A 208 20.29 17.74 0.21
C PHE A 208 21.44 18.19 1.15
N SER A 209 21.26 18.12 2.46
CA SER A 209 22.32 18.34 3.46
C SER A 209 23.00 17.03 3.85
#